data_ac2820f90dca412c93b0b89d224d67dd
#
_entry.id   ac2820f90dca412c93b0b89d224d67dd
#
_cell.length_a   1.000
_cell.length_b   1.000
_cell.length_c   1.000
_cell.angle_alpha   90.00
_cell.angle_beta   90.00
_cell.angle_gamma   90.00
#
_symmetry.space_group_name_H-M   'P 1'
#
loop_
_entity.id
_entity.type
_entity.pdbx_description
1 polymer ?
#
loop_
_entity_poly.entity_id
_entity_poly.type
_entity_poly.pdbx_seq_one_letter_code
_entity_poly.pdbx_strand_id
1 'polypeptide(L)'
;MSPPIRIAICRCGQVQARCEGEPIRVSVCHCLDCQKRTASAFAAQARWPDECVTVTGETKTRGRIADSGHRAIYQFCPHCGSTVAYVIEGWPGVTAVPLGAFADPAFPEPRFSVYEHRMHHWVASPRR
;
A
#
# COMPACT_ATOMS: atom_id res chain seq x y z
N MET A 1 -17.47 2.37 21.32
CA MET A 1 -17.68 2.48 19.88
C MET A 1 -16.71 1.57 19.14
N SER A 2 -17.18 0.98 18.06
CA SER A 2 -16.32 0.13 17.25
C SER A 2 -15.35 0.97 16.43
N PRO A 3 -14.12 0.50 16.22
CA PRO A 3 -13.21 1.20 15.31
C PRO A 3 -13.74 1.18 13.89
N PRO A 4 -13.39 2.16 13.05
CA PRO A 4 -13.79 2.16 11.67
C PRO A 4 -13.20 0.97 10.92
N ILE A 5 -13.93 0.48 9.93
CA ILE A 5 -13.49 -0.61 9.07
C ILE A 5 -13.36 -0.07 7.66
N ARG A 6 -12.21 -0.31 7.04
CA ARG A 6 -12.00 0.01 5.63
C ARG A 6 -11.68 -1.27 4.88
N ILE A 7 -12.25 -1.41 3.70
CA ILE A 7 -12.09 -2.61 2.87
C ILE A 7 -11.37 -2.25 1.59
N ALA A 8 -10.22 -2.84 1.37
CA ALA A 8 -9.50 -2.77 0.11
C ALA A 8 -9.87 -4.01 -0.71
N ILE A 9 -10.09 -3.84 -2.01
CA ILE A 9 -10.55 -4.92 -2.88
C ILE A 9 -9.75 -4.89 -4.17
N CYS A 10 -9.34 -6.05 -4.67
CA CYS A 10 -8.65 -6.14 -5.95
C CYS A 10 -9.63 -5.84 -7.09
N ARG A 11 -9.11 -5.60 -8.31
CA ARG A 11 -9.94 -5.20 -9.45
C ARG A 11 -11.07 -6.17 -9.75
N CYS A 12 -10.82 -7.48 -9.65
CA CYS A 12 -11.86 -8.48 -9.94
C CYS A 12 -12.75 -8.79 -8.73
N GLY A 13 -12.40 -8.30 -7.54
CA GLY A 13 -13.21 -8.42 -6.35
C GLY A 13 -12.98 -9.67 -5.52
N GLN A 14 -12.17 -10.63 -5.97
CA GLN A 14 -12.04 -11.88 -5.23
C GLN A 14 -11.11 -11.79 -4.01
N VAL A 15 -10.17 -10.82 -3.97
CA VAL A 15 -9.31 -10.59 -2.83
C VAL A 15 -9.75 -9.34 -2.10
N GLN A 16 -9.88 -9.44 -0.78
CA GLN A 16 -10.21 -8.30 0.07
C GLN A 16 -9.21 -8.21 1.22
N ALA A 17 -8.86 -6.99 1.60
CA ALA A 17 -8.10 -6.70 2.80
C ALA A 17 -8.98 -5.84 3.71
N ARG A 18 -9.40 -6.42 4.84
CA ARG A 18 -10.22 -5.73 5.83
C ARG A 18 -9.28 -5.09 6.84
N CYS A 19 -9.36 -3.78 6.96
CA CYS A 19 -8.47 -3.00 7.82
C CYS A 19 -9.29 -2.37 8.94
N GLU A 20 -8.93 -2.70 10.18
CA GLU A 20 -9.64 -2.26 11.37
C GLU A 20 -8.91 -1.13 12.05
N GLY A 21 -9.62 -0.04 12.33
CA GLY A 21 -9.05 1.14 12.96
C GLY A 21 -8.47 2.12 11.95
N GLU A 22 -8.00 3.25 12.43
CA GLU A 22 -7.33 4.23 11.58
C GLU A 22 -5.92 3.75 11.26
N PRO A 23 -5.41 4.05 10.05
CA PRO A 23 -4.04 3.67 9.72
C PRO A 23 -3.04 4.45 10.59
N ILE A 24 -1.93 3.79 10.90
CA ILE A 24 -0.86 4.44 11.65
C ILE A 24 -0.04 5.38 10.77
N ARG A 25 -0.10 5.21 9.45
CA ARG A 25 0.62 6.10 8.53
C ARG A 25 0.01 5.99 7.14
N VAL A 26 -0.18 7.15 6.50
CA VAL A 26 -0.55 7.24 5.09
C VAL A 26 0.56 8.01 4.39
N SER A 27 1.15 7.43 3.37
CA SER A 27 2.34 7.99 2.72
C SER A 27 2.32 7.78 1.22
N VAL A 28 3.17 8.55 0.53
CA VAL A 28 3.49 8.32 -0.88
C VAL A 28 4.97 8.00 -1.00
N CYS A 29 5.30 7.12 -1.94
CA CYS A 29 6.66 6.71 -2.22
C CYS A 29 6.97 6.93 -3.69
N HIS A 30 8.05 7.68 -3.95
CA HIS A 30 8.47 8.04 -5.31
C HIS A 30 9.60 7.17 -5.82
N CYS A 31 10.02 6.13 -5.10
CA CYS A 31 11.13 5.30 -5.55
C CYS A 31 10.80 4.65 -6.89
N LEU A 32 11.83 4.36 -7.67
CA LEU A 32 11.65 3.81 -9.01
C LEU A 32 10.97 2.46 -8.99
N ASP A 33 11.22 1.65 -7.95
CA ASP A 33 10.55 0.37 -7.80
C ASP A 33 9.05 0.54 -7.61
N CYS A 34 8.64 1.47 -6.75
CA CYS A 34 7.22 1.76 -6.55
C CYS A 34 6.56 2.27 -7.82
N GLN A 35 7.28 3.10 -8.59
CA GLN A 35 6.77 3.57 -9.88
C GLN A 35 6.53 2.40 -10.83
N LYS A 36 7.47 1.48 -10.92
CA LYS A 36 7.34 0.31 -11.80
C LYS A 36 6.22 -0.63 -11.33
N ARG A 37 6.18 -0.89 -10.03
CA ARG A 37 5.17 -1.81 -9.48
C ARG A 37 3.75 -1.31 -9.72
N THR A 38 3.52 -0.03 -9.54
CA THR A 38 2.19 0.56 -9.70
C THR A 38 1.92 1.02 -11.13
N ALA A 39 2.95 1.10 -11.96
CA ALA A 39 2.89 1.70 -13.29
C ALA A 39 2.33 3.12 -13.23
N SER A 40 2.69 3.85 -12.17
CA SER A 40 2.26 5.23 -11.94
C SER A 40 3.46 6.09 -11.56
N ALA A 41 3.26 7.37 -11.43
CA ALA A 41 4.32 8.31 -11.05
C ALA A 41 4.76 8.15 -9.60
N PHE A 42 3.95 7.52 -8.76
CA PHE A 42 4.27 7.22 -7.37
C PHE A 42 3.30 6.19 -6.83
N ALA A 43 3.65 5.60 -5.68
CA ALA A 43 2.76 4.70 -4.95
C ALA A 43 2.21 5.43 -3.72
N ALA A 44 0.94 5.20 -3.41
CA ALA A 44 0.34 5.68 -2.17
C ALA A 44 -0.12 4.46 -1.36
N GLN A 45 0.14 4.47 -0.06
CA GLN A 45 -0.19 3.35 0.80
C GLN A 45 -0.55 3.82 2.20
N ALA A 46 -1.38 3.00 2.85
CA ALA A 46 -1.72 3.19 4.26
C ALA A 46 -1.23 1.96 5.02
N ARG A 47 -0.84 2.15 6.29
CA ARG A 47 -0.25 1.08 7.09
C ARG A 47 -1.03 0.89 8.38
N TRP A 48 -1.16 -0.37 8.76
CA TRP A 48 -1.78 -0.80 10.02
C TRP A 48 -0.91 -1.84 10.69
N PRO A 49 -1.05 -2.03 12.01
CA PRO A 49 -0.48 -3.22 12.65
C PRO A 49 -1.03 -4.48 11.98
N ASP A 50 -0.19 -5.53 11.86
CA ASP A 50 -0.58 -6.77 11.18
C ASP A 50 -1.91 -7.33 11.67
N GLU A 51 -2.15 -7.29 12.99
CA GLU A 51 -3.37 -7.85 13.60
C GLU A 51 -4.64 -7.09 13.20
N CYS A 52 -4.50 -5.90 12.62
CA CYS A 52 -5.65 -5.12 12.16
C CYS A 52 -6.03 -5.38 10.72
N VAL A 53 -5.23 -6.18 9.99
CA VAL A 53 -5.47 -6.45 8.57
C VAL A 53 -5.77 -7.92 8.36
N THR A 54 -6.92 -8.21 7.75
CA THR A 54 -7.31 -9.57 7.42
C THR A 54 -7.51 -9.66 5.91
N VAL A 55 -6.68 -10.49 5.27
CA VAL A 55 -6.76 -10.69 3.82
C VAL A 55 -7.50 -11.99 3.54
N THR A 56 -8.52 -11.93 2.67
CA THR A 56 -9.30 -13.09 2.26
C THR A 56 -9.29 -13.20 0.74
N GLY A 57 -9.50 -14.42 0.24
CA GLY A 57 -9.44 -14.70 -1.18
C GLY A 57 -8.14 -15.38 -1.57
N GLU A 58 -8.05 -15.78 -2.83
CA GLU A 58 -6.86 -16.44 -3.36
C GLU A 58 -5.79 -15.41 -3.69
N THR A 59 -4.60 -15.53 -3.09
CA THR A 59 -3.50 -14.61 -3.35
C THR A 59 -2.23 -15.37 -3.72
N LYS A 60 -1.32 -14.67 -4.39
CA LYS A 60 0.06 -15.10 -4.58
C LYS A 60 0.96 -14.02 -3.99
N THR A 61 2.18 -14.41 -3.66
CA THR A 61 3.16 -13.50 -3.09
C THR A 61 4.38 -13.37 -3.99
N ARG A 62 5.00 -12.21 -3.96
CA ARG A 62 6.24 -11.95 -4.67
C ARG A 62 7.17 -11.15 -3.77
N GLY A 63 8.36 -11.69 -3.53
CA GLY A 63 9.39 -11.01 -2.77
C GLY A 63 10.36 -10.28 -3.68
N ARG A 64 10.89 -9.16 -3.19
CA ARG A 64 11.92 -8.42 -3.91
C ARG A 64 12.72 -7.57 -2.92
N ILE A 65 13.96 -7.24 -3.30
CA ILE A 65 14.76 -6.30 -2.53
C ILE A 65 14.39 -4.88 -2.99
N ALA A 66 13.90 -4.07 -2.07
CA ALA A 66 13.51 -2.69 -2.35
C ALA A 66 14.73 -1.77 -2.42
N ASP A 67 14.52 -0.53 -2.87
CA ASP A 67 15.59 0.46 -2.95
C ASP A 67 16.22 0.75 -1.59
N SER A 68 15.50 0.53 -0.50
CA SER A 68 16.02 0.66 0.87
C SER A 68 17.04 -0.41 1.24
N GLY A 69 17.17 -1.46 0.42
CA GLY A 69 17.98 -2.63 0.74
C GLY A 69 17.26 -3.69 1.55
N HIS A 70 16.05 -3.41 2.00
CA HIS A 70 15.21 -4.36 2.72
C HIS A 70 14.35 -5.16 1.78
N ARG A 71 14.03 -6.38 2.19
CA ARG A 71 13.13 -7.25 1.42
C ARG A 71 11.69 -6.78 1.60
N ALA A 72 10.94 -6.75 0.50
CA ALA A 72 9.50 -6.49 0.52
C ALA A 72 8.79 -7.71 -0.03
N ILE A 73 7.64 -8.06 0.54
CA ILE A 73 6.83 -9.20 0.09
C ILE A 73 5.44 -8.67 -0.24
N TYR A 74 5.09 -8.75 -1.52
CA TYR A 74 3.82 -8.27 -2.05
C TYR A 74 2.84 -9.41 -2.20
N GLN A 75 1.60 -9.16 -1.79
CA GLN A 75 0.49 -10.10 -1.88
C GLN A 75 -0.50 -9.57 -2.91
N PHE A 76 -0.77 -10.34 -3.95
CA PHE A 76 -1.58 -9.88 -5.07
C PHE A 76 -2.57 -10.94 -5.53
N CYS A 77 -3.61 -10.49 -6.24
CA CYS A 77 -4.60 -11.37 -6.83
C CYS A 77 -4.02 -12.03 -8.08
N PRO A 78 -3.98 -13.37 -8.17
CA PRO A 78 -3.46 -14.03 -9.36
C PRO A 78 -4.38 -13.92 -10.58
N HIS A 79 -5.63 -13.52 -10.39
CA HIS A 79 -6.60 -13.42 -11.48
C HIS A 79 -6.59 -12.04 -12.14
N CYS A 80 -6.44 -10.95 -11.37
CA CYS A 80 -6.44 -9.60 -11.94
C CYS A 80 -5.11 -8.86 -11.77
N GLY A 81 -4.18 -9.41 -10.98
CA GLY A 81 -2.85 -8.83 -10.80
C GLY A 81 -2.76 -7.69 -9.79
N SER A 82 -3.87 -7.25 -9.20
CA SER A 82 -3.84 -6.14 -8.25
C SER A 82 -3.12 -6.53 -6.97
N THR A 83 -2.19 -5.67 -6.51
CA THR A 83 -1.57 -5.81 -5.20
C THR A 83 -2.56 -5.30 -4.14
N VAL A 84 -2.79 -6.09 -3.09
CA VAL A 84 -3.74 -5.71 -2.01
C VAL A 84 -3.07 -5.50 -0.68
N ALA A 85 -1.88 -6.07 -0.46
CA ALA A 85 -1.17 -5.89 0.80
C ALA A 85 0.31 -6.19 0.61
N TYR A 86 1.15 -5.62 1.45
CA TYR A 86 2.56 -5.99 1.46
C TYR A 86 3.20 -5.65 2.80
N VAL A 87 4.34 -6.32 3.06
CA VAL A 87 5.14 -6.09 4.25
C VAL A 87 6.57 -5.83 3.84
N ILE A 88 7.30 -5.08 4.65
CA ILE A 88 8.72 -4.82 4.42
C ILE A 88 9.52 -5.17 5.67
N GLU A 89 10.71 -5.74 5.49
CA GLU A 89 11.59 -6.14 6.59
C GLU A 89 11.97 -4.97 7.49
N GLY A 90 12.12 -3.79 6.90
CA GLY A 90 12.52 -2.59 7.64
C GLY A 90 11.44 -2.07 8.57
N TRP A 91 10.24 -2.61 8.49
CA TRP A 91 9.13 -2.22 9.37
C TRP A 91 8.32 -3.46 9.76
N PRO A 92 8.88 -4.29 10.67
CA PRO A 92 8.20 -5.52 11.07
C PRO A 92 6.92 -5.22 11.87
N GLY A 93 5.96 -6.15 11.76
CA GLY A 93 4.69 -6.04 12.50
C GLY A 93 3.69 -5.09 11.86
N VAL A 94 3.97 -4.57 10.67
CA VAL A 94 3.12 -3.59 9.98
C VAL A 94 2.83 -4.07 8.57
N THR A 95 1.57 -3.97 8.17
CA THR A 95 1.10 -4.30 6.83
C THR A 95 0.72 -3.02 6.10
N ALA A 96 1.20 -2.87 4.88
CA ALA A 96 0.85 -1.78 4.00
C ALA A 96 -0.24 -2.24 3.02
N VAL A 97 -1.19 -1.35 2.74
CA VAL A 97 -2.27 -1.59 1.78
C VAL A 97 -2.25 -0.45 0.78
N PRO A 98 -2.18 -0.76 -0.53
CA PRO A 98 -2.22 0.30 -1.55
C PRO A 98 -3.48 1.14 -1.43
N LEU A 99 -3.32 2.44 -1.45
CA LEU A 99 -4.42 3.39 -1.21
C LEU A 99 -5.54 3.23 -2.22
N GLY A 100 -5.18 3.05 -3.49
CA GLY A 100 -6.16 2.94 -4.57
C GLY A 100 -7.08 1.73 -4.45
N ALA A 101 -6.65 0.68 -3.73
CA ALA A 101 -7.47 -0.52 -3.56
C ALA A 101 -8.73 -0.26 -2.74
N PHE A 102 -8.77 0.81 -1.96
CA PHE A 102 -9.99 1.19 -1.22
C PHE A 102 -11.03 1.84 -2.12
N ALA A 103 -10.62 2.35 -3.29
CA ALA A 103 -11.50 3.01 -4.24
C ALA A 103 -12.35 4.10 -3.57
N ASP A 104 -11.76 4.84 -2.65
CA ASP A 104 -12.43 5.87 -1.86
C ASP A 104 -11.69 7.20 -2.01
N PRO A 105 -12.20 8.13 -2.85
CA PRO A 105 -11.56 9.44 -3.03
C PRO A 105 -11.49 10.27 -1.75
N ALA A 106 -12.27 9.93 -0.73
CA ALA A 106 -12.27 10.63 0.56
C ALA A 106 -11.36 9.97 1.59
N PHE A 107 -10.55 8.98 1.19
CA PHE A 107 -9.60 8.36 2.10
C PHE A 107 -8.66 9.43 2.67
N PRO A 108 -8.23 9.31 3.93
CA PRO A 108 -7.33 10.30 4.53
C PRO A 108 -6.09 10.53 3.69
N GLU A 109 -5.74 11.80 3.51
CA GLU A 109 -4.64 12.18 2.65
C GLU A 109 -3.28 11.73 3.20
N PRO A 110 -2.30 11.46 2.32
CA PRO A 110 -0.95 11.17 2.76
C PRO A 110 -0.33 12.35 3.50
N ARG A 111 0.38 12.04 4.58
CA ARG A 111 1.09 13.03 5.39
C ARG A 111 2.61 12.89 5.29
N PHE A 112 3.08 11.82 4.65
CA PHE A 112 4.49 11.52 4.50
C PHE A 112 4.81 11.27 3.04
N SER A 113 6.00 11.68 2.61
CA SER A 113 6.46 11.48 1.25
C SER A 113 7.93 11.06 1.33
N VAL A 114 8.26 9.95 0.68
CA VAL A 114 9.61 9.39 0.73
C VAL A 114 10.18 9.23 -0.67
N TYR A 115 11.51 9.21 -0.77
CA TYR A 115 12.24 9.10 -2.04
C TYR A 115 11.89 10.24 -3.01
N GLU A 116 11.76 11.46 -2.50
CA GLU A 116 11.39 12.62 -3.31
C GLU A 116 12.44 12.99 -4.36
N HIS A 117 13.68 12.54 -4.19
CA HIS A 117 14.72 12.74 -5.19
C HIS A 117 14.44 11.98 -6.49
N ARG A 118 13.48 11.02 -6.47
CA ARG A 118 13.01 10.29 -7.65
C ARG A 118 11.66 10.78 -8.14
N MET A 119 11.11 11.80 -7.50
CA MET A 119 9.78 12.33 -7.81
C MET A 119 9.76 12.94 -9.21
N HIS A 120 8.67 12.67 -9.95
CA HIS A 120 8.46 13.35 -11.23
C HIS A 120 8.33 14.86 -10.97
N HIS A 121 8.93 15.67 -11.83
CA HIS A 121 9.02 17.12 -11.60
C HIS A 121 7.67 17.82 -11.50
N TRP A 122 6.61 17.23 -12.08
CA TRP A 122 5.27 17.82 -12.10
C TRP A 122 4.41 17.38 -10.88
N VAL A 123 4.91 16.48 -10.05
CA VAL A 123 4.17 15.98 -8.89
C VAL A 123 4.46 16.89 -7.70
N ALA A 124 3.41 17.28 -6.97
CA ALA A 124 3.56 18.05 -5.74
C ALA A 124 3.64 17.12 -4.55
N SER A 125 4.55 17.43 -3.61
CA SER A 125 4.64 16.70 -2.36
C SER A 125 3.44 17.05 -1.47
N PRO A 126 2.87 16.08 -0.71
CA PRO A 126 1.74 16.38 0.17
C PRO A 126 2.04 17.39 1.26
N ARG A 127 3.32 17.66 1.53
CA ARG A 127 3.73 18.57 2.61
C ARG A 127 4.23 19.92 2.11
N ARG A 128 3.98 20.24 0.86
CA ARG A 128 4.38 21.53 0.29
C ARG A 128 3.27 22.55 0.35
#